data_a8734c52c5a8298e37078fc74775a856
#
_entry.id   a8734c52c5a8298e37078fc74775a856
#
_cell.length_a   1.000
_cell.length_b   1.000
_cell.length_c   1.000
_cell.angle_alpha   90.00
_cell.angle_beta   90.00
_cell.angle_gamma   90.00
#
_symmetry.space_group_name_H-M   'P 1'
#
loop_
_entity.id
_entity.type
_entity.pdbx_description
1 polymer ?
#
loop_
_entity_poly.entity_id
_entity_poly.type
_entity_poly.pdbx_seq_one_letter_code
_entity_poly.pdbx_strand_id
1 'polypeptide(L)'
;KGYSIQCSYSWTYAKFVIHNATGYDVLKKVQEECGADIYLSNGVLHVHPPGEVVGVNRFYNFALNVEAVNLTYRQAADRKVRVVVKALLPDGTVKEVEVGATGGEKVEIKCATSDAASMKLRGELEVKRRSFDGYDGSITTWLIPECAPGDMAWLYDADYPRKDGCYFVRAVTTTFSRDGGKRKIELGFRLS
;
A
#
# COMPACT_ATOMS: atom_id res chain seq x y z
N LYS A 1 7.23 -22.67 18.03
CA LYS A 1 6.50 -22.90 16.76
C LYS A 1 7.17 -22.02 15.72
N GLY A 2 7.72 -22.61 14.64
CA GLY A 2 8.27 -21.87 13.51
C GLY A 2 7.13 -21.34 12.64
N TYR A 3 7.31 -20.13 12.12
CA TYR A 3 6.45 -19.58 11.06
C TYR A 3 7.14 -19.84 9.72
N SER A 4 6.36 -20.15 8.70
CA SER A 4 6.87 -20.11 7.33
C SER A 4 6.90 -18.65 6.83
N ILE A 5 7.85 -18.36 5.93
CA ILE A 5 7.99 -17.00 5.36
C ILE A 5 7.81 -17.11 3.86
N GLN A 6 6.93 -16.29 3.31
CA GLN A 6 6.77 -16.06 1.88
C GLN A 6 7.23 -14.64 1.57
N CYS A 7 8.34 -14.51 0.86
CA CYS A 7 8.97 -13.23 0.59
C CYS A 7 9.30 -13.11 -0.90
N SER A 8 8.75 -12.08 -1.55
CA SER A 8 9.06 -11.67 -2.92
C SER A 8 9.76 -10.30 -2.97
N TYR A 9 10.21 -9.81 -1.81
CA TYR A 9 10.78 -8.49 -1.65
C TYR A 9 12.26 -8.57 -1.25
N SER A 10 13.13 -7.83 -1.95
CA SER A 10 14.55 -7.76 -1.62
C SER A 10 14.89 -6.39 -1.04
N TRP A 11 15.42 -6.40 0.17
CA TRP A 11 15.85 -5.20 0.88
C TRP A 11 17.12 -5.49 1.68
N THR A 12 18.15 -4.66 1.52
CA THR A 12 19.44 -4.88 2.15
C THR A 12 19.75 -3.81 3.19
N TYR A 13 20.08 -4.25 4.40
CA TYR A 13 20.63 -3.40 5.45
C TYR A 13 22.12 -3.66 5.59
N ALA A 14 22.93 -2.61 5.65
CA ALA A 14 24.34 -2.73 6.03
C ALA A 14 24.47 -3.11 7.51
N LYS A 15 23.57 -2.58 8.36
CA LYS A 15 23.48 -2.91 9.79
C LYS A 15 22.03 -2.71 10.24
N PHE A 16 21.49 -3.70 10.91
CA PHE A 16 20.16 -3.61 11.54
C PHE A 16 20.30 -3.92 13.03
N VAL A 17 19.93 -2.97 13.88
CA VAL A 17 20.07 -3.12 15.34
C VAL A 17 18.68 -3.20 15.95
N ILE A 18 18.45 -4.25 16.73
CA ILE A 18 17.25 -4.47 17.53
C ILE A 18 17.62 -4.23 19.00
N HIS A 19 16.92 -3.32 19.64
CA HIS A 19 17.11 -3.03 21.05
C HIS A 19 15.77 -2.91 21.75
N ASN A 20 15.51 -3.78 22.72
CA ASN A 20 14.29 -3.82 23.52
C ASN A 20 12.99 -3.71 22.71
N ALA A 21 12.87 -4.46 21.62
CA ALA A 21 11.73 -4.42 20.71
C ALA A 21 11.07 -5.78 20.60
N THR A 22 9.75 -5.80 20.46
CA THR A 22 8.99 -7.01 20.15
C THR A 22 9.15 -7.37 18.66
N GLY A 23 8.83 -8.61 18.30
CA GLY A 23 8.82 -9.01 16.89
C GLY A 23 7.88 -8.13 16.04
N TYR A 24 6.75 -7.69 16.61
CA TYR A 24 5.83 -6.76 15.96
C TYR A 24 6.48 -5.39 15.68
N ASP A 25 7.18 -4.82 16.66
CA ASP A 25 7.87 -3.53 16.49
C ASP A 25 8.95 -3.60 15.42
N VAL A 26 9.67 -4.72 15.37
CA VAL A 26 10.70 -4.96 14.33
C VAL A 26 10.07 -5.03 12.95
N LEU A 27 9.01 -5.83 12.77
CA LEU A 27 8.33 -5.98 11.49
C LEU A 27 7.70 -4.65 11.04
N LYS A 28 7.07 -3.91 11.96
CA LYS A 28 6.51 -2.60 11.69
C LYS A 28 7.59 -1.60 11.23
N LYS A 29 8.72 -1.56 11.91
CA LYS A 29 9.85 -0.72 11.52
C LYS A 29 10.38 -1.08 10.13
N VAL A 30 10.57 -2.37 9.85
CA VAL A 30 10.99 -2.84 8.52
C VAL A 30 9.97 -2.42 7.47
N GLN A 31 8.68 -2.60 7.72
CA GLN A 31 7.59 -2.19 6.82
C GLN A 31 7.62 -0.68 6.52
N GLU A 32 7.80 0.16 7.54
CA GLU A 32 7.88 1.61 7.38
C GLU A 32 9.10 2.04 6.55
N GLU A 33 10.23 1.40 6.76
CA GLU A 33 11.49 1.73 6.08
C GLU A 33 11.52 1.24 4.63
N CYS A 34 11.21 -0.03 4.39
CA CYS A 34 11.26 -0.61 3.04
C CYS A 34 9.99 -0.33 2.22
N GLY A 35 8.87 -0.02 2.89
CA GLY A 35 7.60 0.23 2.25
C GLY A 35 6.90 -1.02 1.72
N ALA A 36 7.35 -2.22 2.09
CA ALA A 36 6.69 -3.48 1.76
C ALA A 36 5.38 -3.65 2.53
N ASP A 37 4.50 -4.50 2.03
CA ASP A 37 3.37 -5.01 2.78
C ASP A 37 3.83 -6.23 3.58
N ILE A 38 3.74 -6.14 4.92
CA ILE A 38 4.15 -7.21 5.84
C ILE A 38 2.96 -7.58 6.71
N TYR A 39 2.52 -8.84 6.62
CA TYR A 39 1.39 -9.33 7.40
C TYR A 39 1.50 -10.83 7.68
N LEU A 40 0.81 -11.28 8.72
CA LEU A 40 0.74 -12.68 9.10
C LEU A 40 -0.66 -13.22 8.74
N SER A 41 -0.69 -14.27 7.94
CA SER A 41 -1.92 -14.98 7.58
C SER A 41 -1.71 -16.48 7.62
N ASN A 42 -2.62 -17.19 8.29
CA ASN A 42 -2.60 -18.66 8.40
C ASN A 42 -1.24 -19.26 8.83
N GLY A 43 -0.51 -18.57 9.72
CA GLY A 43 0.80 -19.02 10.19
C GLY A 43 1.95 -18.78 9.20
N VAL A 44 1.71 -18.05 8.12
CA VAL A 44 2.70 -17.61 7.13
C VAL A 44 2.94 -16.13 7.27
N LEU A 45 4.20 -15.72 7.41
CA LEU A 45 4.60 -14.32 7.32
C LEU A 45 4.81 -13.96 5.85
N HIS A 46 3.99 -13.04 5.37
CA HIS A 46 4.05 -12.51 4.01
C HIS A 46 4.85 -11.21 3.97
N VAL A 47 5.77 -11.10 3.00
CA VAL A 47 6.54 -9.87 2.73
C VAL A 47 6.56 -9.64 1.23
N HIS A 48 5.81 -8.65 0.77
CA HIS A 48 5.61 -8.40 -0.65
C HIS A 48 5.79 -6.91 -1.00
N PRO A 49 6.12 -6.59 -2.27
CA PRO A 49 5.94 -5.24 -2.76
C PRO A 49 4.49 -4.77 -2.57
N PRO A 50 4.26 -3.50 -2.29
CA PRO A 50 2.89 -2.98 -2.20
C PRO A 50 2.09 -3.25 -3.46
N GLY A 51 0.92 -3.89 -3.27
CA GLY A 51 0.03 -4.28 -4.36
C GLY A 51 0.48 -5.46 -5.19
N GLU A 52 1.45 -6.23 -4.74
CA GLU A 52 1.56 -7.63 -5.17
C GLU A 52 0.42 -8.38 -4.52
N VAL A 53 -0.56 -8.74 -5.34
CA VAL A 53 -1.83 -9.25 -4.86
C VAL A 53 -1.70 -10.73 -4.59
N VAL A 54 -1.91 -11.09 -3.34
CA VAL A 54 -1.99 -12.49 -2.89
C VAL A 54 -3.44 -12.87 -2.60
N GLY A 55 -4.35 -11.89 -2.57
CA GLY A 55 -5.74 -12.04 -2.18
C GLY A 55 -6.70 -12.31 -3.35
N VAL A 56 -7.97 -12.32 -3.02
CA VAL A 56 -9.07 -12.65 -3.94
C VAL A 56 -9.60 -11.39 -4.61
N ASN A 57 -9.99 -11.50 -5.88
CA ASN A 57 -10.68 -10.42 -6.56
C ASN A 57 -12.14 -10.33 -6.09
N ARG A 58 -12.56 -9.16 -5.62
CA ARG A 58 -13.90 -8.87 -5.13
C ARG A 58 -14.56 -7.83 -6.03
N PHE A 59 -15.78 -8.10 -6.44
CA PHE A 59 -16.51 -7.23 -7.37
C PHE A 59 -17.49 -6.33 -6.62
N TYR A 60 -17.37 -5.02 -6.85
CA TYR A 60 -18.22 -3.99 -6.26
C TYR A 60 -18.87 -3.16 -7.36
N ASN A 61 -20.19 -3.21 -7.41
CA ASN A 61 -21.01 -2.42 -8.31
C ASN A 61 -21.72 -1.34 -7.49
N PHE A 62 -21.54 -0.08 -7.84
CA PHE A 62 -22.07 1.05 -7.08
C PHE A 62 -23.61 1.05 -7.03
N ALA A 63 -24.27 0.44 -8.01
CA ALA A 63 -25.72 0.32 -8.05
C ALA A 63 -26.28 -0.90 -7.28
N LEU A 64 -25.42 -1.89 -6.93
CA LEU A 64 -25.92 -3.19 -6.42
C LEU A 64 -25.48 -3.49 -4.98
N ASN A 65 -24.20 -3.41 -4.67
CA ASN A 65 -23.66 -3.89 -3.40
C ASN A 65 -22.80 -2.87 -2.65
N VAL A 66 -22.77 -1.63 -3.10
CA VAL A 66 -22.16 -0.49 -2.40
C VAL A 66 -23.26 0.38 -1.81
N GLU A 67 -23.22 0.57 -0.50
CA GLU A 67 -24.21 1.38 0.22
C GLU A 67 -23.84 2.86 0.21
N ALA A 68 -22.55 3.15 0.42
CA ALA A 68 -22.06 4.52 0.48
C ALA A 68 -20.67 4.65 -0.14
N VAL A 69 -20.42 5.79 -0.73
CA VAL A 69 -19.20 6.11 -1.45
C VAL A 69 -18.58 7.37 -0.85
N ASN A 70 -17.32 7.26 -0.42
CA ASN A 70 -16.49 8.39 -0.04
C ASN A 70 -15.20 8.32 -0.85
N LEU A 71 -15.31 8.61 -2.13
CA LEU A 71 -14.26 8.49 -3.13
C LEU A 71 -14.02 9.82 -3.83
N THR A 72 -12.74 10.10 -4.07
CA THR A 72 -12.29 11.18 -4.94
C THR A 72 -11.54 10.57 -6.12
N TYR A 73 -11.94 10.93 -7.35
CA TYR A 73 -11.19 10.50 -8.52
C TYR A 73 -9.97 11.40 -8.72
N ARG A 74 -8.81 10.78 -8.89
CA ARG A 74 -7.52 11.45 -9.08
C ARG A 74 -6.97 11.13 -10.47
N GLN A 75 -6.26 12.09 -11.05
CA GLN A 75 -5.50 11.91 -12.28
C GLN A 75 -4.00 12.02 -11.98
N ALA A 76 -3.23 11.05 -12.44
CA ALA A 76 -1.77 11.03 -12.25
C ALA A 76 -1.10 12.27 -12.86
N ALA A 77 -1.66 12.77 -13.96
CA ALA A 77 -1.16 13.99 -14.64
C ALA A 77 -1.17 15.22 -13.74
N ASP A 78 -2.14 15.32 -12.81
CA ASP A 78 -2.29 16.44 -11.87
C ASP A 78 -1.38 16.28 -10.65
N ARG A 79 -0.78 15.12 -10.47
CA ARG A 79 0.05 14.77 -9.31
C ARG A 79 1.40 14.21 -9.73
N LYS A 80 2.17 15.02 -10.42
CA LYS A 80 3.58 14.71 -10.68
C LYS A 80 4.35 14.74 -9.38
N VAL A 81 4.95 13.63 -9.00
CA VAL A 81 5.71 13.48 -7.76
C VAL A 81 7.16 13.21 -8.07
N ARG A 82 8.04 13.86 -7.31
CA ARG A 82 9.48 13.66 -7.30
C ARG A 82 9.89 13.21 -5.91
N VAL A 83 10.29 11.95 -5.77
CA VAL A 83 10.68 11.37 -4.48
C VAL A 83 12.19 11.40 -4.34
N VAL A 84 12.66 11.98 -3.24
CA VAL A 84 14.07 12.00 -2.85
C VAL A 84 14.23 11.11 -1.63
N VAL A 85 14.87 9.97 -1.82
CA VAL A 85 15.18 9.04 -0.73
C VAL A 85 16.56 9.36 -0.19
N LYS A 86 16.64 9.61 1.13
CA LYS A 86 17.87 10.02 1.82
C LYS A 86 18.31 8.98 2.83
N ALA A 87 19.59 8.64 2.82
CA ALA A 87 20.22 7.78 3.80
C ALA A 87 21.43 8.49 4.43
N LEU A 88 21.52 8.46 5.76
CA LEU A 88 22.67 8.95 6.49
C LEU A 88 23.74 7.86 6.53
N LEU A 89 24.95 8.16 6.03
CA LEU A 89 26.10 7.27 6.07
C LEU A 89 26.83 7.37 7.41
N PRO A 90 27.64 6.37 7.78
CA PRO A 90 28.41 6.38 9.03
C PRO A 90 29.41 7.55 9.17
N ASP A 91 29.87 8.09 8.06
CA ASP A 91 30.78 9.24 7.98
C ASP A 91 30.07 10.60 8.15
N GLY A 92 28.72 10.58 8.35
CA GLY A 92 27.91 11.78 8.49
C GLY A 92 27.46 12.38 7.16
N THR A 93 27.86 11.83 6.02
CA THR A 93 27.37 12.28 4.71
C THR A 93 25.99 11.75 4.42
N VAL A 94 25.23 12.45 3.54
CA VAL A 94 23.90 12.03 3.12
C VAL A 94 23.96 11.51 1.69
N LYS A 95 23.57 10.26 1.50
CA LYS A 95 23.35 9.68 0.18
C LYS A 95 21.92 9.93 -0.24
N GLU A 96 21.71 10.40 -1.47
CA GLU A 96 20.40 10.67 -2.01
C GLU A 96 20.18 9.88 -3.30
N VAL A 97 18.94 9.40 -3.47
CA VAL A 97 18.45 8.80 -4.71
C VAL A 97 17.14 9.46 -5.06
N GLU A 98 17.06 9.95 -6.28
CA GLU A 98 15.88 10.66 -6.80
C GLU A 98 15.16 9.82 -7.85
N VAL A 99 13.84 9.73 -7.74
CA VAL A 99 12.96 9.02 -8.68
C VAL A 99 11.66 9.79 -8.91
N GLY A 100 11.03 9.59 -10.05
CA GLY A 100 9.76 10.22 -10.40
C GLY A 100 9.91 11.35 -11.43
N ALA A 101 8.92 12.24 -11.49
CA ALA A 101 8.82 13.27 -12.53
C ALA A 101 9.65 14.51 -12.19
N THR A 102 10.49 14.95 -13.12
CA THR A 102 11.17 16.25 -13.01
C THR A 102 10.15 17.37 -12.89
N GLY A 103 10.32 18.24 -11.86
CA GLY A 103 9.39 19.35 -11.59
C GLY A 103 8.11 18.95 -10.84
N GLY A 104 7.98 17.67 -10.42
CA GLY A 104 6.90 17.23 -9.56
C GLY A 104 7.03 17.72 -8.11
N GLU A 105 5.94 17.58 -7.34
CA GLU A 105 5.93 17.84 -5.90
C GLU A 105 7.03 17.03 -5.21
N LYS A 106 7.92 17.71 -4.49
CA LYS A 106 9.04 17.07 -3.83
C LYS A 106 8.57 16.35 -2.56
N VAL A 107 8.82 15.06 -2.49
CA VAL A 107 8.59 14.21 -1.31
C VAL A 107 9.92 13.66 -0.83
N GLU A 108 10.26 13.92 0.43
CA GLU A 108 11.49 13.39 1.03
C GLU A 108 11.18 12.20 1.93
N ILE A 109 11.96 11.13 1.75
CA ILE A 109 11.87 9.90 2.56
C ILE A 109 13.24 9.63 3.15
N LYS A 110 13.28 9.37 4.44
CA LYS A 110 14.48 8.90 5.12
C LYS A 110 14.46 7.38 5.20
N CYS A 111 15.57 6.73 4.94
CA CYS A 111 15.74 5.30 5.12
C CYS A 111 17.05 4.97 5.83
N ALA A 112 17.09 3.80 6.47
CA ALA A 112 18.25 3.34 7.20
C ALA A 112 19.27 2.59 6.31
N THR A 113 18.89 2.26 5.08
CA THR A 113 19.81 1.62 4.13
C THR A 113 20.47 2.63 3.22
N SER A 114 21.74 2.42 2.94
CA SER A 114 22.51 3.15 1.93
C SER A 114 22.69 2.36 0.62
N ASP A 115 22.05 1.20 0.51
CA ASP A 115 22.02 0.43 -0.74
C ASP A 115 21.22 1.16 -1.81
N ALA A 116 21.86 1.48 -2.94
CA ALA A 116 21.25 2.31 -3.98
C ALA A 116 20.04 1.63 -4.63
N ALA A 117 20.06 0.30 -4.78
CA ALA A 117 18.94 -0.44 -5.37
C ALA A 117 17.72 -0.41 -4.44
N SER A 118 17.92 -0.65 -3.15
CA SER A 118 16.85 -0.57 -2.14
C SER A 118 16.29 0.85 -2.02
N MET A 119 17.14 1.87 -2.03
CA MET A 119 16.70 3.27 -2.01
C MET A 119 15.85 3.61 -3.24
N LYS A 120 16.29 3.19 -4.44
CA LYS A 120 15.56 3.40 -5.68
C LYS A 120 14.20 2.70 -5.65
N LEU A 121 14.18 1.43 -5.24
CA LEU A 121 12.95 0.65 -5.09
C LEU A 121 11.95 1.36 -4.14
N ARG A 122 12.40 1.85 -2.98
CA ARG A 122 11.56 2.59 -2.04
C ARG A 122 10.96 3.85 -2.66
N GLY A 123 11.77 4.57 -3.43
CA GLY A 123 11.31 5.77 -4.14
C GLY A 123 10.27 5.44 -5.22
N GLU A 124 10.50 4.43 -6.04
CA GLU A 124 9.56 3.99 -7.10
C GLU A 124 8.21 3.55 -6.52
N LEU A 125 8.22 2.82 -5.40
CA LEU A 125 7.00 2.43 -4.69
C LEU A 125 6.22 3.64 -4.19
N GLU A 126 6.90 4.66 -3.68
CA GLU A 126 6.22 5.87 -3.21
C GLU A 126 5.64 6.70 -4.38
N VAL A 127 6.35 6.77 -5.51
CA VAL A 127 5.81 7.37 -6.74
C VAL A 127 4.54 6.63 -7.16
N LYS A 128 4.57 5.30 -7.23
CA LYS A 128 3.40 4.47 -7.59
C LYS A 128 2.21 4.68 -6.66
N ARG A 129 2.47 4.83 -5.35
CA ARG A 129 1.42 5.08 -4.36
C ARG A 129 0.76 6.45 -4.49
N ARG A 130 1.48 7.46 -4.96
CA ARG A 130 1.02 8.85 -5.01
C ARG A 130 0.52 9.31 -6.37
N SER A 131 1.06 8.72 -7.45
CA SER A 131 0.78 9.13 -8.83
C SER A 131 0.11 7.97 -9.57
N PHE A 132 -1.21 7.90 -9.48
CA PHE A 132 -2.04 6.93 -10.23
C PHE A 132 -3.35 7.58 -10.65
N ASP A 133 -3.92 7.08 -11.75
CA ASP A 133 -5.26 7.42 -12.19
C ASP A 133 -6.27 6.52 -11.50
N GLY A 134 -7.22 7.08 -10.77
CA GLY A 134 -8.23 6.25 -10.12
C GLY A 134 -8.87 6.87 -8.89
N TYR A 135 -9.70 6.08 -8.24
CA TYR A 135 -10.36 6.45 -7.00
C TYR A 135 -9.41 6.36 -5.80
N ASP A 136 -9.48 7.34 -4.93
CA ASP A 136 -8.87 7.36 -3.61
C ASP A 136 -9.93 7.58 -2.56
N GLY A 137 -9.90 6.83 -1.47
CA GLY A 137 -10.86 6.92 -0.40
C GLY A 137 -11.41 5.56 0.04
N SER A 138 -12.70 5.49 0.30
CA SER A 138 -13.35 4.28 0.79
C SER A 138 -14.76 4.08 0.26
N ILE A 139 -15.18 2.83 0.20
CA ILE A 139 -16.56 2.42 -0.01
C ILE A 139 -17.11 1.74 1.23
N THR A 140 -18.41 1.86 1.46
CA THR A 140 -19.12 1.10 2.48
C THR A 140 -20.04 0.11 1.79
N THR A 141 -19.96 -1.15 2.20
CA THR A 141 -20.72 -2.25 1.63
C THR A 141 -21.42 -3.02 2.74
N TRP A 142 -22.34 -3.89 2.38
CA TRP A 142 -22.85 -4.93 3.27
C TRP A 142 -21.73 -5.96 3.53
N LEU A 143 -22.01 -7.03 4.28
CA LEU A 143 -21.02 -8.04 4.62
C LEU A 143 -20.61 -8.94 3.44
N ILE A 144 -21.32 -8.88 2.32
CA ILE A 144 -21.09 -9.67 1.12
C ILE A 144 -20.78 -8.73 -0.05
N PRO A 145 -19.69 -9.00 -0.81
CA PRO A 145 -18.73 -10.10 -0.66
C PRO A 145 -17.83 -9.92 0.56
N GLU A 146 -17.34 -11.03 1.10
CA GLU A 146 -16.28 -10.97 2.11
C GLU A 146 -15.03 -10.32 1.50
N CYS A 147 -14.33 -9.52 2.29
CA CYS A 147 -13.15 -8.80 1.86
C CYS A 147 -12.17 -8.68 3.02
N ALA A 148 -10.90 -8.85 2.70
CA ALA A 148 -9.78 -8.70 3.63
C ALA A 148 -8.74 -7.70 3.10
N PRO A 149 -7.91 -7.11 3.96
CA PRO A 149 -6.73 -6.36 3.53
C PRO A 149 -5.84 -7.25 2.64
N GLY A 150 -5.36 -6.70 1.53
CA GLY A 150 -4.59 -7.45 0.53
C GLY A 150 -5.44 -8.03 -0.60
N ASP A 151 -6.76 -8.05 -0.50
CA ASP A 151 -7.65 -8.40 -1.61
C ASP A 151 -7.62 -7.33 -2.71
N MET A 152 -8.20 -7.67 -3.86
CA MET A 152 -8.47 -6.75 -4.96
C MET A 152 -9.94 -6.35 -4.94
N ALA A 153 -10.20 -5.05 -5.04
CA ALA A 153 -11.54 -4.51 -5.22
C ALA A 153 -11.71 -4.05 -6.68
N TRP A 154 -12.48 -4.80 -7.45
CA TRP A 154 -12.91 -4.36 -8.78
C TRP A 154 -14.14 -3.47 -8.63
N LEU A 155 -13.99 -2.18 -8.92
CA LEU A 155 -15.07 -1.21 -8.88
C LEU A 155 -15.69 -1.07 -10.26
N TYR A 156 -17.02 -1.12 -10.29
CA TYR A 156 -17.81 -0.91 -11.48
C TYR A 156 -18.85 0.20 -11.24
N ASP A 157 -18.80 1.23 -12.09
CA ASP A 157 -19.71 2.37 -12.08
C ASP A 157 -20.36 2.52 -13.47
N ALA A 158 -21.64 2.17 -13.57
CA ALA A 158 -22.36 2.23 -14.82
C ALA A 158 -22.46 3.66 -15.39
N ASP A 159 -22.47 4.69 -14.51
CA ASP A 159 -22.56 6.09 -14.90
C ASP A 159 -21.22 6.64 -15.38
N TYR A 160 -20.13 6.07 -14.90
CA TYR A 160 -18.76 6.51 -15.23
C TYR A 160 -17.81 5.35 -15.58
N PRO A 161 -18.05 4.60 -16.66
CA PRO A 161 -17.25 3.40 -16.98
C PRO A 161 -15.75 3.65 -17.15
N ARG A 162 -15.34 4.89 -17.46
CA ARG A 162 -13.92 5.26 -17.58
C ARG A 162 -13.19 5.24 -16.24
N LYS A 163 -13.94 5.24 -15.14
CA LYS A 163 -13.41 5.22 -13.78
C LYS A 163 -13.35 3.81 -13.19
N ASP A 164 -13.90 2.83 -13.89
CA ASP A 164 -13.81 1.43 -13.50
C ASP A 164 -12.35 1.01 -13.34
N GLY A 165 -12.12 0.08 -12.45
CA GLY A 165 -10.77 -0.43 -12.25
C GLY A 165 -10.64 -1.36 -11.07
N CYS A 166 -9.48 -1.99 -11.03
CA CYS A 166 -9.09 -2.87 -9.95
C CYS A 166 -8.19 -2.12 -8.96
N TYR A 167 -8.55 -2.15 -7.69
CA TYR A 167 -7.86 -1.43 -6.63
C TYR A 167 -7.36 -2.40 -5.56
N PHE A 168 -6.20 -2.11 -5.02
CA PHE A 168 -5.70 -2.80 -3.84
C PHE A 168 -6.55 -2.45 -2.62
N VAL A 169 -6.90 -3.43 -1.80
CA VAL A 169 -7.61 -3.20 -0.53
C VAL A 169 -6.59 -2.97 0.57
N ARG A 170 -6.50 -1.73 1.04
CA ARG A 170 -5.54 -1.32 2.06
C ARG A 170 -5.97 -1.70 3.46
N ALA A 171 -7.23 -1.46 3.78
CA ALA A 171 -7.79 -1.73 5.09
C ALA A 171 -9.28 -2.07 5.00
N VAL A 172 -9.75 -2.87 5.94
CA VAL A 172 -11.15 -3.26 6.05
C VAL A 172 -11.58 -3.10 7.50
N THR A 173 -12.67 -2.37 7.71
CA THR A 173 -13.31 -2.22 9.02
C THR A 173 -14.72 -2.79 8.96
N THR A 174 -14.99 -3.81 9.76
CA THR A 174 -16.34 -4.40 9.86
C THR A 174 -17.00 -3.91 11.15
N THR A 175 -18.22 -3.41 11.01
CA THR A 175 -19.05 -2.94 12.14
C THR A 175 -20.35 -3.69 12.17
N PHE A 176 -20.83 -3.98 13.37
CA PHE A 176 -22.14 -4.58 13.63
C PHE A 176 -22.94 -3.65 14.53
N SER A 177 -24.17 -3.38 14.14
CA SER A 177 -25.12 -2.57 14.90
C SER A 177 -26.52 -3.19 14.86
N ARG A 178 -27.50 -2.49 15.42
CA ARG A 178 -28.92 -2.88 15.29
C ARG A 178 -29.42 -2.83 13.85
N ASP A 179 -28.78 -2.00 13.01
CA ASP A 179 -29.12 -1.81 11.60
C ASP A 179 -28.40 -2.83 10.69
N GLY A 180 -27.74 -3.81 11.27
CA GLY A 180 -27.02 -4.85 10.54
C GLY A 180 -25.52 -4.70 10.56
N GLY A 181 -24.85 -5.53 9.74
CA GLY A 181 -23.40 -5.51 9.58
C GLY A 181 -23.01 -4.74 8.35
N LYS A 182 -22.02 -3.87 8.47
CA LYS A 182 -21.44 -3.08 7.38
C LYS A 182 -19.94 -3.25 7.31
N ARG A 183 -19.39 -3.09 6.12
CA ARG A 183 -17.95 -3.18 5.88
C ARG A 183 -17.47 -1.92 5.14
N LYS A 184 -16.59 -1.17 5.79
CA LYS A 184 -15.86 -0.07 5.17
C LYS A 184 -14.56 -0.64 4.58
N ILE A 185 -14.35 -0.41 3.29
CA ILE A 185 -13.19 -0.87 2.53
C ILE A 185 -12.42 0.37 2.10
N GLU A 186 -11.18 0.49 2.57
CA GLU A 186 -10.28 1.56 2.17
C GLU A 186 -9.45 1.12 0.97
N LEU A 187 -9.55 1.89 -0.09
CA LEU A 187 -8.83 1.63 -1.33
C LEU A 187 -7.37 2.09 -1.21
N GLY A 188 -6.49 1.33 -1.80
CA GLY A 188 -5.13 1.73 -2.11
C GLY A 188 -5.04 2.28 -3.53
N PHE A 189 -3.89 2.10 -4.16
CA PHE A 189 -3.68 2.52 -5.54
C PHE A 189 -4.37 1.56 -6.53
N ARG A 190 -4.62 2.08 -7.73
CA ARG A 190 -5.18 1.31 -8.85
C ARG A 190 -4.15 0.30 -9.36
N LEU A 191 -4.61 -0.92 -9.59
CA LEU A 191 -3.80 -2.03 -10.11
C LEU A 191 -3.92 -2.14 -11.64
N SER A 192 -5.13 -1.93 -12.15
CA SER A 192 -5.46 -1.95 -13.60
C SER A 192 -6.72 -1.15 -13.89
#